data_8c1a653984f55d3fbb06e8a7a7f2a0a9
#
_entry.id   8c1a653984f55d3fbb06e8a7a7f2a0a9
#
_cell.length_a   1.000
_cell.length_b   1.000
_cell.length_c   1.000
_cell.angle_alpha   90.00
_cell.angle_beta   90.00
_cell.angle_gamma   90.00
#
_symmetry.space_group_name_H-M   'P 1'
#
loop_
_entity.id
_entity.type
_entity.pdbx_description
1 polymer ?
#
loop_
_entity_poly.entity_id
_entity_poly.type
_entity_poly.pdbx_seq_one_letter_code
_entity_poly.pdbx_strand_id
1 'polypeptide(L)'
;ATPPHYLGTLASACWRKIVPFLEATGRVERIDIGLVEQYCANYEIYRNAYQDIQENGIQAKIYTSLQDSTGAVIGKDFVGFRKNPAVATMKDALNQLNSVGVQLGLSPKGRQELMRIASH
;
A
#
# COMPACT_ATOMS: atom_id res chain seq x y z
N ALA A 1 -10.35 16.47 -10.80
CA ALA A 1 -10.90 15.22 -11.34
C ALA A 1 -11.38 14.32 -10.21
N THR A 2 -12.48 13.64 -10.43
CA THR A 2 -13.07 12.72 -9.45
C THR A 2 -12.36 11.37 -9.54
N PRO A 3 -11.95 10.77 -8.42
CA PRO A 3 -11.33 9.44 -8.45
C PRO A 3 -12.31 8.37 -8.92
N PRO A 4 -11.80 7.29 -9.55
CA PRO A 4 -12.64 6.15 -9.91
C PRO A 4 -13.35 5.56 -8.69
N HIS A 5 -14.56 5.06 -8.89
CA HIS A 5 -15.39 4.54 -7.80
C HIS A 5 -14.81 3.32 -7.09
N TYR A 6 -14.01 2.51 -7.78
CA TYR A 6 -13.45 1.28 -7.20
C TYR A 6 -12.31 1.54 -6.22
N LEU A 7 -11.72 2.74 -6.24
CA LEU A 7 -10.60 3.06 -5.34
C LEU A 7 -11.11 3.21 -3.90
N GLY A 8 -10.36 2.60 -2.98
CA GLY A 8 -10.66 2.72 -1.56
C GLY A 8 -10.38 4.13 -1.02
N THR A 9 -10.60 4.31 0.27
CA THR A 9 -10.51 5.62 0.93
C THR A 9 -9.12 6.25 0.80
N LEU A 10 -8.07 5.49 1.10
CA LEU A 10 -6.70 6.00 1.02
C LEU A 10 -6.29 6.29 -0.42
N ALA A 11 -6.65 5.41 -1.35
CA ALA A 11 -6.35 5.61 -2.76
C ALA A 11 -7.07 6.83 -3.33
N SER A 12 -8.32 7.04 -2.96
CA SER A 12 -9.10 8.21 -3.39
C SER A 12 -8.53 9.50 -2.84
N ALA A 13 -8.10 9.50 -1.58
CA ALA A 13 -7.45 10.66 -0.97
C ALA A 13 -6.11 10.96 -1.66
N CYS A 14 -5.33 9.93 -1.97
CA CYS A 14 -4.10 10.06 -2.73
C CYS A 14 -4.35 10.70 -4.09
N TRP A 15 -5.36 10.23 -4.82
CA TRP A 15 -5.77 10.78 -6.11
C TRP A 15 -6.00 12.30 -6.03
N ARG A 16 -6.79 12.74 -5.06
CA ARG A 16 -7.13 14.15 -4.90
C ARG A 16 -5.93 15.04 -4.57
N LYS A 17 -4.89 14.44 -3.99
CA LYS A 17 -3.67 15.16 -3.64
C LYS A 17 -2.68 15.23 -4.80
N ILE A 18 -2.49 14.11 -5.52
CA ILE A 18 -1.43 14.04 -6.53
C ILE A 18 -1.84 14.56 -7.89
N VAL A 19 -3.11 14.47 -8.27
CA VAL A 19 -3.56 14.95 -9.59
C VAL A 19 -3.26 16.44 -9.78
N PRO A 20 -3.60 17.34 -8.84
CA PRO A 20 -3.24 18.75 -8.98
C PRO A 20 -1.73 18.98 -9.10
N PHE A 21 -0.93 18.21 -8.36
CA PHE A 21 0.53 18.31 -8.46
C PHE A 21 1.03 17.90 -9.84
N LEU A 22 0.51 16.79 -10.38
CA LEU A 22 0.90 16.32 -11.71
C LEU A 22 0.48 17.31 -12.80
N GLU A 23 -0.69 17.90 -12.68
CA GLU A 23 -1.14 18.93 -13.61
C GLU A 23 -0.26 20.19 -13.55
N ALA A 24 0.16 20.58 -12.35
CA ALA A 24 0.93 21.79 -12.14
C ALA A 24 2.40 21.67 -12.59
N THR A 25 2.95 20.44 -12.64
CA THR A 25 4.37 20.26 -13.00
C THR A 25 4.67 20.61 -14.46
N GLY A 26 3.67 20.54 -15.34
CA GLY A 26 3.85 20.78 -16.77
C GLY A 26 4.73 19.77 -17.49
N ARG A 27 5.25 18.76 -16.77
CA ARG A 27 6.12 17.73 -17.33
C ARG A 27 5.34 16.60 -17.98
N VAL A 28 4.10 16.45 -17.59
CA VAL A 28 3.18 15.48 -18.15
C VAL A 28 2.21 16.26 -19.01
N GLU A 29 2.46 16.30 -20.31
CA GLU A 29 1.58 17.01 -21.25
C GLU A 29 0.17 16.42 -21.24
N ARG A 30 0.10 15.12 -20.97
CA ARG A 30 -1.14 14.39 -20.87
C ARG A 30 -1.02 13.40 -19.70
N ILE A 31 -1.85 13.58 -18.68
CA ILE A 31 -1.87 12.68 -17.53
C ILE A 31 -2.45 11.34 -17.99
N ASP A 32 -1.67 10.27 -17.82
CA ASP A 32 -2.16 8.92 -18.03
C ASP A 32 -2.97 8.51 -16.80
N ILE A 33 -4.30 8.53 -16.95
CA ILE A 33 -5.22 8.21 -15.87
C ILE A 33 -4.99 6.80 -15.34
N GLY A 34 -4.67 5.84 -16.22
CA GLY A 34 -4.38 4.47 -15.81
C GLY A 34 -3.16 4.38 -14.89
N LEU A 35 -2.11 5.14 -15.18
CA LEU A 35 -0.92 5.19 -14.31
C LEU A 35 -1.25 5.86 -12.97
N VAL A 36 -2.06 6.89 -12.97
CA VAL A 36 -2.48 7.54 -11.72
C VAL A 36 -3.31 6.57 -10.86
N GLU A 37 -4.21 5.81 -11.47
CA GLU A 37 -4.97 4.78 -10.77
C GLU A 37 -4.06 3.73 -10.15
N GLN A 38 -3.06 3.25 -10.91
CA GLN A 38 -2.09 2.28 -10.41
C GLN A 38 -1.29 2.85 -9.24
N TYR A 39 -0.87 4.11 -9.34
CA TYR A 39 -0.14 4.76 -8.26
C TYR A 39 -0.97 4.80 -6.98
N CYS A 40 -2.20 5.27 -7.08
CA CYS A 40 -3.09 5.41 -5.93
C CYS A 40 -3.44 4.07 -5.31
N ALA A 41 -3.73 3.05 -6.12
CA ALA A 41 -4.03 1.71 -5.63
C ALA A 41 -2.82 1.10 -4.91
N ASN A 42 -1.62 1.23 -5.46
CA ASN A 42 -0.40 0.75 -4.83
C ASN A 42 -0.07 1.53 -3.56
N TYR A 43 -0.37 2.82 -3.53
CA TYR A 43 -0.20 3.62 -2.33
C TYR A 43 -1.07 3.12 -1.17
N GLU A 44 -2.32 2.78 -1.45
CA GLU A 44 -3.22 2.21 -0.43
C GLU A 44 -2.72 0.85 0.06
N ILE A 45 -2.28 -0.02 -0.85
CA ILE A 45 -1.69 -1.31 -0.49
C ILE A 45 -0.47 -1.12 0.42
N TYR A 46 0.40 -0.18 0.06
CA TYR A 46 1.59 0.15 0.84
C TYR A 46 1.21 0.58 2.26
N ARG A 47 0.25 1.48 2.39
CA ARG A 47 -0.18 1.99 3.69
C ARG A 47 -0.87 0.92 4.54
N ASN A 48 -1.71 0.09 3.92
CA ASN A 48 -2.38 -0.99 4.64
C ASN A 48 -1.40 -2.06 5.10
N ALA A 49 -0.41 -2.40 4.28
CA ALA A 49 0.63 -3.35 4.66
C ALA A 49 1.48 -2.80 5.80
N TYR A 50 1.83 -1.52 5.76
CA TYR A 50 2.57 -0.87 6.83
C TYR A 50 1.78 -0.88 8.15
N GLN A 51 0.49 -0.59 8.09
CA GLN A 51 -0.40 -0.65 9.25
C GLN A 51 -0.44 -2.05 9.86
N ASP A 52 -0.53 -3.08 9.02
CA ASP A 52 -0.49 -4.47 9.47
C ASP A 52 0.82 -4.78 10.19
N ILE A 53 1.95 -4.33 9.64
CA ILE A 53 3.26 -4.55 10.26
C ILE A 53 3.33 -3.84 11.62
N GLN A 54 2.77 -2.65 11.74
CA GLN A 54 2.74 -1.94 13.03
C GLN A 54 1.90 -2.68 14.08
N GLU A 55 0.80 -3.28 13.66
CA GLU A 55 -0.10 -4.00 14.57
C GLU A 55 0.40 -5.40 14.91
N ASN A 56 0.95 -6.12 13.94
CA ASN A 56 1.28 -7.54 14.08
C ASN A 56 2.79 -7.82 14.07
N GLY A 57 3.62 -6.82 13.74
CA GLY A 57 5.07 -6.96 13.69
C GLY A 57 5.55 -7.59 12.39
N ILE A 58 6.87 -7.67 12.25
CA ILE A 58 7.55 -8.26 11.08
C ILE A 58 7.40 -9.77 11.08
N GLN A 59 7.32 -10.36 12.28
CA GLN A 59 7.10 -11.80 12.48
C GLN A 59 5.76 -12.01 13.16
N ALA A 60 4.92 -12.86 12.58
CA ALA A 60 3.63 -13.23 13.16
C ALA A 60 3.80 -14.46 14.04
N LYS A 61 3.15 -14.47 15.21
CA LYS A 61 3.09 -15.64 16.08
C LYS A 61 2.15 -16.67 15.46
N ILE A 62 2.58 -17.93 15.51
CA ILE A 62 1.79 -19.06 15.05
C ILE A 62 1.23 -19.80 16.26
N TYR A 63 -0.08 -20.03 16.27
CA TYR A 63 -0.76 -20.75 17.34
C TYR A 63 -1.45 -21.98 16.79
N THR A 64 -1.46 -23.05 17.59
CA THR A 64 -2.27 -24.24 17.33
C THR A 64 -3.46 -24.21 18.26
N SER A 65 -4.65 -24.46 17.74
CA SER A 65 -5.85 -24.57 18.55
C SER A 65 -5.81 -25.84 19.41
N LEU A 66 -6.07 -25.68 20.69
CA LEU A 66 -6.21 -26.80 21.64
C LEU A 66 -7.67 -27.23 21.66
N GLN A 67 -7.90 -28.54 21.57
CA GLN A 67 -9.25 -29.14 21.58
C GLN A 67 -9.38 -30.08 22.74
N ASP A 68 -10.59 -30.18 23.31
CA ASP A 68 -10.92 -31.18 24.31
C ASP A 68 -11.33 -32.52 23.65
N SER A 69 -11.73 -33.50 24.44
CA SER A 69 -12.14 -34.80 23.93
C SER A 69 -13.39 -34.76 23.06
N THR A 70 -14.18 -33.70 23.11
CA THR A 70 -15.38 -33.49 22.28
C THR A 70 -15.09 -32.74 21.01
N GLY A 71 -13.86 -32.27 20.79
CA GLY A 71 -13.45 -31.45 19.65
C GLY A 71 -13.69 -29.96 19.84
N ALA A 72 -14.18 -29.51 20.98
CA ALA A 72 -14.37 -28.08 21.25
C ALA A 72 -13.02 -27.40 21.48
N VAL A 73 -12.85 -26.19 20.91
CA VAL A 73 -11.62 -25.42 21.09
C VAL A 73 -11.61 -24.83 22.51
N ILE A 74 -10.61 -25.23 23.31
CA ILE A 74 -10.45 -24.80 24.71
C ILE A 74 -9.31 -23.81 24.90
N GLY A 75 -8.54 -23.50 23.85
CA GLY A 75 -7.44 -22.55 23.92
C GLY A 75 -6.56 -22.60 22.69
N LYS A 76 -5.43 -21.93 22.75
CA LYS A 76 -4.42 -21.90 21.70
C LYS A 76 -3.04 -22.09 22.32
N ASP A 77 -2.19 -22.84 21.63
CA ASP A 77 -0.81 -23.08 22.03
C ASP A 77 0.13 -22.38 21.04
N PHE A 78 1.10 -21.64 21.58
CA PHE A 78 2.11 -20.97 20.77
C PHE A 78 3.10 -22.00 20.23
N VAL A 79 3.27 -22.06 18.92
CA VAL A 79 4.15 -23.04 18.25
C VAL A 79 5.32 -22.41 17.51
N GLY A 80 5.38 -21.09 17.37
CA GLY A 80 6.50 -20.43 16.72
C GLY A 80 6.16 -19.11 16.06
N PHE A 81 7.07 -18.65 15.20
CA PHE A 81 6.92 -17.44 14.42
C PHE A 81 7.02 -17.75 12.94
N ARG A 82 6.36 -16.93 12.14
CA ARG A 82 6.57 -16.90 10.71
C ARG A 82 6.73 -15.43 10.27
N LYS A 83 7.39 -15.22 9.14
CA LYS A 83 7.49 -13.88 8.58
C LYS A 83 6.10 -13.35 8.21
N ASN A 84 5.81 -12.10 8.59
CA ASN A 84 4.54 -11.48 8.22
C ASN A 84 4.50 -11.23 6.72
N PRO A 85 3.53 -11.78 5.97
CA PRO A 85 3.43 -11.57 4.52
C PRO A 85 3.28 -10.11 4.12
N ALA A 86 2.80 -9.24 5.01
CA ALA A 86 2.65 -7.82 4.74
C ALA A 86 3.99 -7.14 4.45
N VAL A 87 5.11 -7.70 4.92
CA VAL A 87 6.45 -7.15 4.64
C VAL A 87 6.76 -7.24 3.14
N ALA A 88 6.52 -8.38 2.52
CA ALA A 88 6.71 -8.54 1.08
C ALA A 88 5.71 -7.70 0.29
N THR A 89 4.46 -7.66 0.72
CA THR A 89 3.41 -6.85 0.10
C THR A 89 3.79 -5.37 0.09
N MET A 90 4.28 -4.86 1.22
CA MET A 90 4.73 -3.47 1.34
C MET A 90 5.88 -3.18 0.38
N LYS A 91 6.86 -4.07 0.33
CA LYS A 91 8.02 -3.92 -0.55
C LYS A 91 7.62 -3.92 -2.03
N ASP A 92 6.74 -4.84 -2.42
CA ASP A 92 6.25 -4.92 -3.79
C ASP A 92 5.47 -3.67 -4.17
N ALA A 93 4.60 -3.18 -3.28
CA ALA A 93 3.85 -1.95 -3.53
C ALA A 93 4.78 -0.74 -3.69
N LEU A 94 5.83 -0.64 -2.85
CA LEU A 94 6.80 0.44 -2.95
C LEU A 94 7.56 0.39 -4.28
N ASN A 95 7.95 -0.81 -4.73
CA ASN A 95 8.59 -0.98 -6.02
C ASN A 95 7.68 -0.55 -7.17
N GLN A 96 6.38 -0.86 -7.07
CA GLN A 96 5.40 -0.42 -8.08
C GLN A 96 5.22 1.10 -8.06
N LEU A 97 5.20 1.72 -6.90
CA LEU A 97 5.12 3.18 -6.79
C LEU A 97 6.30 3.86 -7.50
N ASN A 98 7.51 3.33 -7.31
CA ASN A 98 8.70 3.85 -7.99
C ASN A 98 8.63 3.62 -9.50
N SER A 99 8.22 2.44 -9.95
CA SER A 99 8.11 2.12 -11.36
C SER A 99 7.07 3.00 -12.05
N VAL A 100 5.90 3.17 -11.45
CA VAL A 100 4.84 4.02 -12.00
C VAL A 100 5.29 5.49 -12.03
N GLY A 101 6.00 5.93 -10.99
CA GLY A 101 6.55 7.28 -10.96
C GLY A 101 7.49 7.56 -12.13
N VAL A 102 8.33 6.58 -12.49
CA VAL A 102 9.20 6.67 -13.68
C VAL A 102 8.36 6.76 -14.95
N GLN A 103 7.34 5.93 -15.08
CA GLN A 103 6.46 5.92 -16.24
C GLN A 103 5.68 7.23 -16.40
N LEU A 104 5.42 7.93 -15.30
CA LEU A 104 4.82 9.27 -15.32
C LEU A 104 5.83 10.35 -15.72
N GLY A 105 7.06 9.99 -16.03
CA GLY A 105 8.09 10.92 -16.48
C GLY A 105 8.74 11.72 -15.37
N LEU A 106 8.58 11.31 -14.12
CA LEU A 106 9.12 12.04 -12.98
C LEU A 106 10.60 11.70 -12.75
N SER A 107 11.40 12.73 -12.44
CA SER A 107 12.76 12.55 -11.97
C SER A 107 12.77 11.90 -10.57
N PRO A 108 13.93 11.42 -10.09
CA PRO A 108 14.01 10.91 -8.72
C PRO A 108 13.50 11.91 -7.68
N LYS A 109 13.84 13.18 -7.84
CA LYS A 109 13.35 14.26 -6.95
C LYS A 109 11.84 14.44 -7.08
N GLY A 110 11.31 14.40 -8.31
CA GLY A 110 9.87 14.49 -8.56
C GLY A 110 9.11 13.33 -7.95
N ARG A 111 9.68 12.12 -8.01
CA ARG A 111 9.06 10.94 -7.40
C ARG A 111 9.02 11.05 -5.87
N GLN A 112 10.07 11.57 -5.25
CA GLN A 112 10.10 11.82 -3.80
C GLN A 112 9.05 12.85 -3.40
N GLU A 113 8.92 13.91 -4.18
CA GLU A 113 7.92 14.95 -3.93
C GLU A 113 6.50 14.40 -4.07
N LEU A 114 6.25 13.55 -5.07
CA LEU A 114 4.95 12.92 -5.26
C LEU A 114 4.57 12.04 -4.05
N MET A 115 5.52 11.24 -3.57
CA MET A 115 5.29 10.41 -2.38
C MET A 115 5.03 11.28 -1.14
N ARG A 116 5.75 12.38 -0.98
CA ARG A 116 5.53 13.30 0.13
C ARG A 116 4.12 13.88 0.10
N ILE A 117 3.66 14.29 -1.07
CA ILE A 117 2.31 14.84 -1.24
C ILE A 117 1.26 13.79 -0.97
N ALA A 118 1.44 12.57 -1.47
CA ALA A 118 0.53 11.46 -1.22
C ALA A 118 0.42 11.13 0.28
N SER A 119 1.52 11.28 1.02
CA SER A 119 1.61 10.92 2.43
C SER A 119 1.12 12.02 3.38
N HIS A 120 0.86 13.20 2.84
CA HIS A 120 0.43 14.35 3.62
C HIS A 120 -1.09 14.38 3.65
#